data_645309faa24ccc7c7c9662b8b5082113
#
_entry.id   645309faa24ccc7c7c9662b8b5082113
#
_cell.length_a   1.000
_cell.length_b   1.000
_cell.length_c   1.000
_cell.angle_alpha   90.00
_cell.angle_beta   90.00
_cell.angle_gamma   90.00
#
_symmetry.space_group_name_H-M   'P 1'
#
loop_
_entity.id
_entity.type
_entity.pdbx_description
1 polymer ?
#
loop_
_entity_poly.entity_id
_entity_poly.type
_entity_poly.pdbx_seq_one_letter_code
_entity_poly.pdbx_strand_id
1 'polypeptide(L)'
;MTSLRQQQVPLIGCALSDLTDLPRVGFRGADSADYLRGRGFELPTTPNRAITQPDGSLVARLSQTEYLLIASHLQDERIADEEARWEMDHQANYLLPRQDSHGCFQLSGEHLSAIMAKLCGVDLSAEAFGLGAVAQTSAARINVIVINSGSAQQPALHILFDRPSKAYFHEALVDAMQEFIGG
;
A
#
# COMPACT_ATOMS: atom_id res chain seq x y z
N MET A 1 29.14 1.99 -5.84
CA MET A 1 27.69 2.04 -6.04
C MET A 1 27.15 0.62 -5.91
N THR A 2 26.71 0.28 -4.72
CA THR A 2 26.24 -1.08 -4.43
C THR A 2 24.73 -1.09 -4.71
N SER A 3 24.36 -1.75 -5.79
CA SER A 3 22.97 -2.04 -6.13
C SER A 3 22.38 -2.87 -5.00
N LEU A 4 21.46 -2.28 -4.24
CA LEU A 4 20.60 -3.03 -3.34
C LEU A 4 19.64 -3.86 -4.22
N ARG A 5 20.06 -5.07 -4.52
CA ARG A 5 19.16 -6.08 -5.06
C ARG A 5 18.06 -6.28 -4.03
N GLN A 6 16.82 -5.96 -4.41
CA GLN A 6 15.64 -6.43 -3.72
C GLN A 6 15.81 -7.94 -3.50
N GLN A 7 16.03 -8.34 -2.25
CA GLN A 7 15.99 -9.74 -1.91
C GLN A 7 14.52 -10.19 -1.96
N GLN A 8 14.07 -10.52 -3.16
CA GLN A 8 12.92 -11.40 -3.29
C GLN A 8 13.38 -12.77 -2.77
N VAL A 9 12.87 -13.16 -1.62
CA VAL A 9 12.95 -14.55 -1.18
C VAL A 9 11.81 -15.26 -1.92
N PRO A 10 12.10 -16.06 -2.95
CA PRO A 10 11.06 -16.82 -3.61
C PRO A 10 10.62 -17.94 -2.67
N LEU A 11 9.43 -17.75 -2.10
CA LEU A 11 8.78 -18.77 -1.28
C LEU A 11 7.73 -19.47 -2.15
N ILE A 12 7.72 -20.79 -2.10
CA ILE A 12 6.72 -21.58 -2.81
C ILE A 12 5.33 -21.20 -2.26
N GLY A 13 4.49 -20.59 -3.09
CA GLY A 13 3.11 -20.19 -2.78
C GLY A 13 2.94 -18.81 -2.15
N CYS A 14 4.01 -18.12 -1.73
CA CYS A 14 3.94 -16.73 -1.25
C CYS A 14 5.29 -16.03 -1.38
N ALA A 15 5.26 -14.70 -1.51
CA ALA A 15 6.43 -13.86 -1.58
C ALA A 15 6.22 -12.55 -0.81
N LEU A 16 7.26 -12.05 -0.17
CA LEU A 16 7.29 -10.78 0.53
C LEU A 16 8.32 -9.87 -0.14
N SER A 17 7.89 -8.69 -0.58
CA SER A 17 8.74 -7.68 -1.20
C SER A 17 8.75 -6.42 -0.36
N ASP A 18 9.93 -5.83 -0.15
CA ASP A 18 10.06 -4.54 0.51
C ASP A 18 9.94 -3.41 -0.52
N LEU A 19 8.84 -2.66 -0.43
CA LEU A 19 8.54 -1.51 -1.28
C LEU A 19 8.67 -0.18 -0.52
N THR A 20 9.41 -0.16 0.60
CA THR A 20 9.53 1.03 1.45
C THR A 20 10.09 2.23 0.70
N ASP A 21 10.96 2.04 -0.28
CA ASP A 21 11.53 3.13 -1.09
C ASP A 21 10.66 3.54 -2.28
N LEU A 22 9.54 2.88 -2.50
CA LEU A 22 8.60 3.22 -3.56
C LEU A 22 7.96 4.59 -3.28
N PRO A 23 7.96 5.54 -4.25
CA PRO A 23 7.37 6.86 -4.05
C PRO A 23 5.91 6.77 -3.61
N ARG A 24 5.58 7.50 -2.55
CA ARG A 24 4.23 7.60 -2.00
C ARG A 24 4.00 9.01 -1.48
N VAL A 25 2.79 9.49 -1.66
CA VAL A 25 2.35 10.78 -1.13
C VAL A 25 0.90 10.72 -0.73
N GLY A 26 0.52 11.45 0.31
CA GLY A 26 -0.86 11.61 0.74
C GLY A 26 -1.35 13.03 0.52
N PHE A 27 -2.66 13.17 0.36
CA PHE A 27 -3.35 14.45 0.32
C PHE A 27 -4.59 14.40 1.19
N ARG A 28 -4.83 15.47 1.93
CA ARG A 28 -5.99 15.58 2.81
C ARG A 28 -6.58 16.97 2.76
N GLY A 29 -7.89 17.03 2.65
CA GLY A 29 -8.64 18.26 2.68
C GLY A 29 -9.91 18.22 1.84
N ALA A 30 -10.79 19.18 2.05
CA ALA A 30 -12.08 19.26 1.34
C ALA A 30 -11.90 19.39 -0.17
N ASP A 31 -10.81 20.00 -0.62
CA ASP A 31 -10.52 20.24 -2.04
C ASP A 31 -9.59 19.18 -2.66
N SER A 32 -9.15 18.18 -1.88
CA SER A 32 -8.18 17.19 -2.37
C SER A 32 -8.71 16.36 -3.54
N ALA A 33 -9.99 16.00 -3.53
CA ALA A 33 -10.58 15.25 -4.65
C ALA A 33 -10.51 16.03 -5.97
N ASP A 34 -10.92 17.29 -5.96
CA ASP A 34 -10.90 18.13 -7.16
C ASP A 34 -9.47 18.42 -7.62
N TYR A 35 -8.56 18.65 -6.67
CA TYR A 35 -7.14 18.81 -6.97
C TYR A 35 -6.58 17.57 -7.70
N LEU A 36 -6.80 16.38 -7.16
CA LEU A 36 -6.28 15.14 -7.74
C LEU A 36 -6.91 14.80 -9.10
N ARG A 37 -8.21 15.05 -9.27
CA ARG A 37 -8.87 14.92 -10.59
C ARG A 37 -8.25 15.85 -11.60
N GLY A 38 -7.98 17.08 -11.22
CA GLY A 38 -7.29 18.07 -12.06
C GLY A 38 -5.87 17.62 -12.43
N ARG A 39 -5.24 16.78 -11.63
CA ARG A 39 -3.94 16.18 -11.92
C ARG A 39 -4.04 14.89 -12.76
N GLY A 40 -5.25 14.48 -13.16
CA GLY A 40 -5.47 13.31 -14.02
C GLY A 40 -5.61 11.99 -13.30
N PHE A 41 -5.85 11.99 -11.99
CA PHE A 41 -6.08 10.76 -11.24
C PHE A 41 -7.56 10.36 -11.24
N GLU A 42 -7.82 9.07 -11.39
CA GLU A 42 -9.12 8.47 -11.13
C GLU A 42 -9.22 8.15 -9.63
N LEU A 43 -10.32 8.59 -9.01
CA LEU A 43 -10.48 8.46 -7.57
C LEU A 43 -11.60 7.48 -7.22
N PRO A 44 -11.41 6.67 -6.16
CA PRO A 44 -12.51 5.89 -5.60
C PRO A 44 -13.67 6.79 -5.14
N THR A 45 -14.89 6.34 -5.34
CA THR A 45 -16.10 7.10 -4.98
C THR A 45 -16.44 7.01 -3.49
N THR A 46 -15.94 6.00 -2.81
CA THR A 46 -16.18 5.75 -1.39
C THR A 46 -14.86 5.52 -0.63
N PRO A 47 -14.82 5.84 0.68
CA PRO A 47 -13.68 5.49 1.52
C PRO A 47 -13.39 3.99 1.56
N ASN A 48 -12.15 3.66 1.91
CA ASN A 48 -11.65 2.29 2.00
C ASN A 48 -11.72 1.51 0.68
N ARG A 49 -11.45 2.24 -0.41
CA ARG A 49 -11.32 1.68 -1.76
C ARG A 49 -10.06 2.23 -2.41
N ALA A 50 -9.51 1.44 -3.32
CA ALA A 50 -8.36 1.83 -4.15
C ALA A 50 -8.65 1.55 -5.63
N ILE A 51 -8.09 2.38 -6.50
CA ILE A 51 -8.14 2.22 -7.95
C ILE A 51 -6.72 2.14 -8.48
N THR A 52 -6.43 1.11 -9.27
CA THR A 52 -5.21 1.04 -10.07
C THR A 52 -5.36 1.96 -11.28
N GLN A 53 -4.44 2.90 -11.43
CA GLN A 53 -4.42 3.83 -12.56
C GLN A 53 -3.91 3.13 -13.83
N PRO A 54 -4.13 3.71 -15.03
CA PRO A 54 -3.62 3.12 -16.27
C PRO A 54 -2.11 2.89 -16.30
N ASP A 55 -1.34 3.71 -15.59
CA ASP A 55 0.13 3.58 -15.47
C ASP A 55 0.57 2.56 -14.40
N GLY A 56 -0.37 1.92 -13.71
CA GLY A 56 -0.10 0.95 -12.66
C GLY A 56 0.05 1.54 -11.26
N SER A 57 0.07 2.86 -11.10
CA SER A 57 0.03 3.48 -9.78
C SER A 57 -1.31 3.24 -9.08
N LEU A 58 -1.33 3.35 -7.76
CA LEU A 58 -2.52 3.15 -6.93
C LEU A 58 -2.98 4.47 -6.32
N VAL A 59 -4.28 4.69 -6.33
CA VAL A 59 -4.91 5.73 -5.52
C VAL A 59 -5.88 5.08 -4.54
N ALA A 60 -5.59 5.17 -3.25
CA ALA A 60 -6.45 4.71 -2.18
C ALA A 60 -7.17 5.90 -1.54
N ARG A 61 -8.47 5.79 -1.35
CA ARG A 61 -9.26 6.75 -0.57
C ARG A 61 -9.40 6.22 0.85
N LEU A 62 -8.81 6.92 1.81
CA LEU A 62 -8.73 6.48 3.20
C LEU A 62 -9.86 7.04 4.07
N SER A 63 -10.37 8.21 3.71
CA SER A 63 -11.55 8.84 4.33
C SER A 63 -12.30 9.64 3.27
N GLN A 64 -13.32 10.37 3.66
CA GLN A 64 -14.03 11.26 2.72
C GLN A 64 -13.10 12.27 2.06
N THR A 65 -12.04 12.69 2.74
CA THR A 65 -11.16 13.76 2.30
C THR A 65 -9.68 13.39 2.26
N GLU A 66 -9.33 12.13 2.48
CA GLU A 66 -7.92 11.70 2.51
C GLU A 66 -7.63 10.65 1.44
N TYR A 67 -6.53 10.87 0.72
CA TYR A 67 -6.06 10.03 -0.38
C TYR A 67 -4.60 9.65 -0.18
N LEU A 68 -4.25 8.42 -0.59
CA LEU A 68 -2.88 7.92 -0.61
C LEU A 68 -2.55 7.48 -2.04
N LEU A 69 -1.46 8.02 -2.57
CA LEU A 69 -0.95 7.70 -3.91
C LEU A 69 0.31 6.86 -3.76
N ILE A 70 0.38 5.75 -4.48
CA ILE A 70 1.52 4.82 -4.47
C ILE A 70 2.00 4.61 -5.90
N ALA A 71 3.30 4.83 -6.14
CA ALA A 71 3.92 4.62 -7.43
C ALA A 71 3.86 3.15 -7.87
N SER A 72 3.90 2.90 -9.17
CA SER A 72 3.92 1.55 -9.73
C SER A 72 5.29 0.87 -9.63
N HIS A 73 6.38 1.65 -9.64
CA HIS A 73 7.76 1.17 -9.56
C HIS A 73 8.69 2.29 -9.06
N LEU A 74 9.91 1.92 -8.68
CA LEU A 74 10.88 2.84 -8.07
C LEU A 74 11.28 4.03 -8.97
N GLN A 75 11.23 3.85 -10.29
CA GLN A 75 11.57 4.88 -11.28
C GLN A 75 10.36 5.69 -11.75
N ASP A 76 9.19 5.46 -11.18
CA ASP A 76 7.99 6.22 -11.48
C ASP A 76 8.09 7.63 -10.88
N GLU A 77 8.35 8.60 -11.73
CA GLU A 77 8.52 10.00 -11.33
C GLU A 77 7.18 10.71 -11.08
N ARG A 78 6.07 10.19 -11.59
CA ARG A 78 4.76 10.86 -11.49
C ARG A 78 4.36 11.14 -10.04
N ILE A 79 4.46 10.14 -9.18
CA ILE A 79 4.07 10.30 -7.77
C ILE A 79 5.09 11.16 -7.01
N ALA A 80 6.38 10.99 -7.26
CA ALA A 80 7.42 11.84 -6.68
C ALA A 80 7.24 13.30 -7.11
N ASP A 81 6.87 13.57 -8.35
CA ASP A 81 6.58 14.89 -8.88
C ASP A 81 5.38 15.55 -8.19
N GLU A 82 4.36 14.79 -7.83
CA GLU A 82 3.20 15.35 -7.10
C GLU A 82 3.62 15.90 -5.73
N GLU A 83 4.52 15.25 -5.04
CA GLU A 83 5.09 15.77 -3.78
C GLU A 83 5.94 17.02 -4.04
N ALA A 84 6.83 16.97 -5.03
CA ALA A 84 7.78 18.04 -5.33
C ALA A 84 7.10 19.33 -5.83
N ARG A 85 5.98 19.20 -6.52
CA ARG A 85 5.24 20.34 -7.12
C ARG A 85 4.20 20.96 -6.19
N TRP A 86 3.83 20.26 -5.13
CA TRP A 86 2.80 20.77 -4.26
C TRP A 86 3.22 22.06 -3.57
N GLU A 87 2.35 23.04 -3.60
CA GLU A 87 2.50 24.31 -2.88
C GLU A 87 1.22 24.63 -2.12
N MET A 88 1.37 25.18 -0.94
CA MET A 88 0.23 25.63 -0.17
C MET A 88 -0.39 26.87 -0.82
N ASP A 89 -1.68 26.79 -1.07
CA ASP A 89 -2.46 27.90 -1.62
C ASP A 89 -3.78 28.07 -0.85
N HIS A 90 -4.80 28.69 -1.49
CA HIS A 90 -6.10 28.90 -0.89
C HIS A 90 -6.98 27.65 -0.82
N GLN A 91 -6.59 26.55 -1.47
CA GLN A 91 -7.35 25.30 -1.46
C GLN A 91 -7.11 24.54 -0.16
N ALA A 92 -8.18 23.92 0.35
CA ALA A 92 -8.07 22.98 1.48
C ALA A 92 -7.57 21.62 0.96
N ASN A 93 -6.28 21.57 0.63
CA ASN A 93 -5.58 20.41 0.11
C ASN A 93 -4.16 20.38 0.65
N TYR A 94 -3.91 19.53 1.63
CA TYR A 94 -2.65 19.49 2.37
C TYR A 94 -1.88 18.23 2.06
N LEU A 95 -0.61 18.40 1.72
CA LEU A 95 0.31 17.29 1.45
C LEU A 95 0.67 16.56 2.74
N LEU A 96 0.64 15.23 2.67
CA LEU A 96 1.09 14.33 3.73
C LEU A 96 2.27 13.49 3.21
N PRO A 97 3.50 13.70 3.72
CA PRO A 97 4.68 12.96 3.26
C PRO A 97 4.64 11.51 3.76
N ARG A 98 4.12 10.61 2.95
CA ARG A 98 3.87 9.21 3.34
C ARG A 98 5.06 8.28 3.13
N GLN A 99 6.07 8.69 2.40
CA GLN A 99 7.28 7.91 2.24
C GLN A 99 8.14 7.93 3.51
N ASP A 100 8.24 9.07 4.15
CA ASP A 100 9.00 9.22 5.40
C ASP A 100 8.29 8.60 6.61
N SER A 101 6.97 8.67 6.65
CA SER A 101 6.18 8.19 7.80
C SER A 101 5.93 6.69 7.79
N HIS A 102 5.90 6.06 6.60
CA HIS A 102 5.49 4.67 6.43
C HIS A 102 6.53 3.83 5.74
N GLY A 103 6.65 2.56 6.18
CA GLY A 103 7.18 1.48 5.38
C GLY A 103 6.08 0.87 4.53
N CYS A 104 6.45 0.10 3.52
CA CYS A 104 5.52 -0.58 2.65
C CYS A 104 6.07 -1.94 2.26
N PHE A 105 5.30 -3.00 2.52
CA PHE A 105 5.57 -4.34 2.02
C PHE A 105 4.50 -4.76 1.02
N GLN A 106 4.87 -5.60 0.08
CA GLN A 106 3.93 -6.33 -0.75
C GLN A 106 4.01 -7.81 -0.42
N LEU A 107 2.88 -8.38 -0.01
CA LEU A 107 2.70 -9.82 0.17
C LEU A 107 1.93 -10.35 -1.04
N SER A 108 2.48 -11.35 -1.73
CA SER A 108 1.86 -11.92 -2.93
C SER A 108 1.82 -13.44 -2.88
N GLY A 109 0.93 -14.06 -3.65
CA GLY A 109 0.79 -15.51 -3.76
C GLY A 109 -0.59 -16.01 -3.34
N GLU A 110 -0.69 -17.32 -3.10
CA GLU A 110 -1.99 -17.99 -2.91
C GLU A 110 -2.49 -17.99 -1.45
N HIS A 111 -1.60 -17.82 -0.47
CA HIS A 111 -1.91 -18.01 0.95
C HIS A 111 -2.05 -16.71 1.75
N LEU A 112 -2.36 -15.59 1.09
CA LEU A 112 -2.38 -14.26 1.71
C LEU A 112 -3.32 -14.18 2.89
N SER A 113 -4.55 -14.67 2.73
CA SER A 113 -5.56 -14.64 3.78
C SER A 113 -5.15 -15.47 4.99
N ALA A 114 -4.61 -16.66 4.78
CA ALA A 114 -4.17 -17.54 5.85
C ALA A 114 -2.97 -16.96 6.62
N ILE A 115 -2.03 -16.34 5.92
CA ILE A 115 -0.89 -15.64 6.53
C ILE A 115 -1.38 -14.48 7.39
N MET A 116 -2.22 -13.62 6.81
CA MET A 116 -2.71 -12.42 7.50
C MET A 116 -3.67 -12.77 8.65
N ALA A 117 -4.39 -13.87 8.59
CA ALA A 117 -5.26 -14.32 9.68
C ALA A 117 -4.52 -14.59 10.99
N LYS A 118 -3.22 -14.86 10.95
CA LYS A 118 -2.37 -15.00 12.13
C LYS A 118 -2.03 -13.68 12.80
N LEU A 119 -2.11 -12.57 12.07
CA LEU A 119 -1.62 -11.25 12.48
C LEU A 119 -2.72 -10.22 12.63
N CYS A 120 -3.84 -10.38 11.91
CA CYS A 120 -4.87 -9.38 11.71
C CYS A 120 -6.25 -9.97 12.00
N GLY A 121 -7.08 -9.23 12.74
CA GLY A 121 -8.44 -9.64 13.07
C GLY A 121 -9.49 -9.40 11.98
N VAL A 122 -9.11 -8.70 10.89
CA VAL A 122 -9.99 -8.45 9.76
C VAL A 122 -9.98 -9.64 8.81
N ASP A 123 -11.15 -10.03 8.31
CA ASP A 123 -11.26 -11.06 7.27
C ASP A 123 -10.73 -10.50 5.93
N LEU A 124 -9.56 -10.96 5.54
CA LEU A 124 -8.89 -10.58 4.28
C LEU A 124 -9.03 -11.68 3.20
N SER A 125 -10.00 -12.57 3.34
CA SER A 125 -10.33 -13.55 2.30
C SER A 125 -10.76 -12.87 1.00
N ALA A 126 -10.59 -13.54 -0.13
CA ALA A 126 -10.96 -13.00 -1.43
C ALA A 126 -12.47 -12.64 -1.52
N GLU A 127 -13.32 -13.32 -0.75
CA GLU A 127 -14.76 -13.04 -0.69
C GLU A 127 -15.08 -11.76 0.09
N ALA A 128 -14.44 -11.56 1.24
CA ALA A 128 -14.69 -10.42 2.12
C ALA A 128 -13.87 -9.18 1.74
N PHE A 129 -12.71 -9.40 1.13
CA PHE A 129 -11.72 -8.36 0.82
C PHE A 129 -11.29 -8.45 -0.64
N GLY A 130 -12.19 -8.06 -1.54
CA GLY A 130 -12.00 -8.15 -2.98
C GLY A 130 -10.99 -7.12 -3.52
N LEU A 131 -10.75 -7.18 -4.83
CA LEU A 131 -9.82 -6.26 -5.51
C LEU A 131 -10.20 -4.80 -5.26
N GLY A 132 -9.22 -3.99 -4.90
CA GLY A 132 -9.39 -2.58 -4.56
C GLY A 132 -9.94 -2.33 -3.15
N ALA A 133 -10.16 -3.35 -2.33
CA ALA A 133 -10.53 -3.15 -0.94
C ALA A 133 -9.37 -2.61 -0.12
N VAL A 134 -9.67 -1.74 0.84
CA VAL A 134 -8.70 -1.15 1.77
C VAL A 134 -9.18 -1.39 3.19
N ALA A 135 -8.29 -1.86 4.07
CA ALA A 135 -8.54 -1.98 5.49
C ALA A 135 -7.53 -1.13 6.27
N GLN A 136 -8.03 -0.26 7.12
CA GLN A 136 -7.24 0.48 8.10
C GLN A 136 -7.46 -0.18 9.45
N THR A 137 -6.48 -0.93 9.91
CA THR A 137 -6.63 -1.83 11.06
C THR A 137 -5.30 -2.02 11.78
N SER A 138 -5.20 -3.04 12.61
CA SER A 138 -3.94 -3.47 13.20
C SER A 138 -3.57 -4.88 12.76
N ALA A 139 -2.28 -5.09 12.54
CA ALA A 139 -1.68 -6.40 12.31
C ALA A 139 -0.42 -6.52 13.14
N ALA A 140 -0.18 -7.67 13.76
CA ALA A 140 0.95 -7.87 14.68
C ALA A 140 1.05 -6.76 15.74
N ARG A 141 -0.08 -6.22 16.19
CA ARG A 141 -0.21 -5.15 17.20
C ARG A 141 0.26 -3.76 16.76
N ILE A 142 0.48 -3.53 15.48
CA ILE A 142 0.78 -2.20 14.94
C ILE A 142 -0.31 -1.75 13.96
N ASN A 143 -0.46 -0.44 13.80
CA ASN A 143 -1.40 0.09 12.83
C ASN A 143 -0.91 -0.16 11.41
N VAL A 144 -1.82 -0.62 10.56
CA VAL A 144 -1.54 -0.90 9.15
C VAL A 144 -2.64 -0.39 8.24
N ILE A 145 -2.27 -0.11 7.00
CA ILE A 145 -3.17 0.07 5.88
C ILE A 145 -2.94 -1.10 4.94
N VAL A 146 -3.95 -1.92 4.71
CA VAL A 146 -3.88 -3.06 3.80
C VAL A 146 -4.71 -2.77 2.56
N ILE A 147 -4.11 -2.93 1.38
CA ILE A 147 -4.75 -2.69 0.08
C ILE A 147 -4.69 -3.98 -0.73
N ASN A 148 -5.83 -4.48 -1.18
CA ASN A 148 -5.85 -5.56 -2.17
C ASN A 148 -5.54 -4.99 -3.55
N SER A 149 -4.29 -5.06 -3.93
CA SER A 149 -3.72 -4.47 -5.15
C SER A 149 -3.43 -5.47 -6.25
N GLY A 150 -3.70 -6.76 -6.02
CA GLY A 150 -3.44 -7.80 -6.99
C GLY A 150 -4.51 -7.94 -8.05
N SER A 151 -4.51 -9.10 -8.69
CA SER A 151 -5.55 -9.55 -9.62
C SER A 151 -6.00 -10.96 -9.22
N ALA A 152 -7.02 -11.46 -9.89
CA ALA A 152 -7.47 -12.84 -9.66
C ALA A 152 -6.38 -13.88 -10.00
N GLN A 153 -5.50 -13.56 -10.96
CA GLN A 153 -4.40 -14.42 -11.39
C GLN A 153 -3.13 -14.22 -10.57
N GLN A 154 -2.95 -13.03 -10.00
CA GLN A 154 -1.79 -12.65 -9.20
C GLN A 154 -2.23 -11.93 -7.92
N PRO A 155 -2.71 -12.66 -6.91
CA PRO A 155 -3.13 -12.05 -5.65
C PRO A 155 -1.97 -11.32 -4.98
N ALA A 156 -2.22 -10.12 -4.49
CA ALA A 156 -1.24 -9.30 -3.79
C ALA A 156 -1.89 -8.32 -2.82
N LEU A 157 -1.23 -8.07 -1.71
CA LEU A 157 -1.57 -7.04 -0.75
C LEU A 157 -0.43 -6.05 -0.61
N HIS A 158 -0.71 -4.74 -0.73
CA HIS A 158 0.19 -3.72 -0.20
C HIS A 158 -0.14 -3.50 1.27
N ILE A 159 0.87 -3.47 2.12
CA ILE A 159 0.72 -3.28 3.56
C ILE A 159 1.63 -2.13 3.98
N LEU A 160 1.01 -1.02 4.42
CA LEU A 160 1.72 0.14 4.93
C LEU A 160 1.65 0.14 6.46
N PHE A 161 2.74 0.51 7.09
CA PHE A 161 2.92 0.50 8.54
C PHE A 161 3.85 1.63 8.96
N ASP A 162 3.90 1.97 10.23
CA ASP A 162 4.83 2.97 10.75
C ASP A 162 6.28 2.56 10.46
N ARG A 163 7.04 3.43 9.81
CA ARG A 163 8.40 3.13 9.35
C ARG A 163 9.33 2.60 10.45
N PRO A 164 9.31 3.13 11.69
CA PRO A 164 10.12 2.59 12.77
C PRO A 164 9.83 1.13 13.14
N SER A 165 8.65 0.63 12.80
CA SER A 165 8.25 -0.76 13.07
C SER A 165 8.66 -1.76 12.01
N LYS A 166 9.43 -1.35 10.99
CA LYS A 166 9.75 -2.17 9.81
C LYS A 166 10.40 -3.50 10.16
N ALA A 167 11.44 -3.50 10.98
CA ALA A 167 12.14 -4.73 11.37
C ALA A 167 11.22 -5.69 12.13
N TYR A 168 10.49 -5.17 13.09
CA TYR A 168 9.51 -5.94 13.87
C TYR A 168 8.42 -6.56 12.96
N PHE A 169 7.83 -5.77 12.09
CA PHE A 169 6.74 -6.22 11.22
C PHE A 169 7.23 -7.22 10.17
N HIS A 170 8.44 -7.03 9.64
CA HIS A 170 9.07 -7.99 8.75
C HIS A 170 9.23 -9.37 9.42
N GLU A 171 9.75 -9.42 10.64
CA GLU A 171 9.90 -10.65 11.39
C GLU A 171 8.55 -11.33 11.65
N ALA A 172 7.52 -10.56 12.02
CA ALA A 172 6.20 -11.09 12.27
C ALA A 172 5.57 -11.70 10.99
N LEU A 173 5.74 -11.04 9.83
CA LEU A 173 5.27 -11.58 8.55
C LEU A 173 6.02 -12.84 8.15
N VAL A 174 7.34 -12.84 8.24
CA VAL A 174 8.16 -14.01 7.91
C VAL A 174 7.79 -15.21 8.79
N ASP A 175 7.59 -14.99 10.09
CA ASP A 175 7.13 -16.02 11.00
C ASP A 175 5.76 -16.58 10.60
N ALA A 176 4.81 -15.70 10.27
CA ALA A 176 3.48 -16.11 9.82
C ALA A 176 3.50 -16.87 8.49
N MET A 177 4.50 -16.64 7.65
CA MET A 177 4.67 -17.30 6.36
C MET A 177 5.31 -18.70 6.47
N GLN A 178 5.93 -19.05 7.58
CA GLN A 178 6.79 -20.26 7.71
C GLN A 178 6.10 -21.57 7.29
N GLU A 179 4.86 -21.78 7.65
CA GLU A 179 4.15 -23.02 7.29
C GLU A 179 3.81 -23.12 5.80
N PHE A 180 3.91 -22.00 5.05
CA PHE A 180 3.67 -21.95 3.61
C PHE A 180 4.95 -21.94 2.78
N ILE A 181 6.11 -22.05 3.46
CA ILE A 181 7.45 -22.12 2.89
C ILE A 181 7.92 -23.57 2.97
N GLY A 182 8.05 -24.22 1.84
CA GLY A 182 8.67 -25.55 1.77
C GLY A 182 7.69 -26.68 2.08
N GLY A 183 7.09 -27.18 1.05
CA GLY A 183 6.64 -28.54 0.92
C GLY A 183 7.57 -29.25 -0.04
#